data_1a10d5bf5785b76723492fa8e2ac4086
#
_entry.id   1a10d5bf5785b76723492fa8e2ac4086
#
_cell.length_a   1.000
_cell.length_b   1.000
_cell.length_c   1.000
_cell.angle_alpha   90.00
_cell.angle_beta   90.00
_cell.angle_gamma   90.00
#
_symmetry.space_group_name_H-M   'P 1'
#
loop_
_entity.id
_entity.type
_entity.pdbx_description
1 polymer ?
#
loop_
_entity_poly.entity_id
_entity_poly.type
_entity_poly.pdbx_seq_one_letter_code
_entity_poly.pdbx_strand_id
1 'polypeptide(L)'
;LADQKKQNFFSKEELNLILSVYGKGISSGKWKDYAIDSSIKETIFSIYKHASEMPIYRIIKNHKSRRTDERWAIKSTSGQIIKRNKNLSYLLNYFKEKDFRLIN
;
A
#
# COMPACT_ATOMS: atom_id res chain seq x y z
N LEU A 1 25.04 -1.14 -6.36
CA LEU A 1 25.09 0.24 -6.73
C LEU A 1 23.69 0.85 -6.64
N ALA A 2 23.52 2.02 -7.23
CA ALA A 2 22.26 2.75 -7.14
C ALA A 2 21.08 1.92 -7.64
N ASP A 3 21.30 1.12 -8.67
CA ASP A 3 20.22 0.32 -9.24
C ASP A 3 19.72 -0.76 -8.29
N GLN A 4 20.62 -1.29 -7.47
CA GLN A 4 20.23 -2.31 -6.51
C GLN A 4 19.33 -1.73 -5.43
N LYS A 5 19.57 -0.50 -5.04
CA LYS A 5 18.69 0.17 -4.07
C LYS A 5 17.30 0.38 -4.64
N LYS A 6 17.22 0.73 -5.92
CA LYS A 6 15.93 0.94 -6.56
C LYS A 6 15.10 -0.33 -6.64
N GLN A 7 15.76 -1.49 -6.73
CA GLN A 7 15.05 -2.76 -6.81
C GLN A 7 14.34 -3.11 -5.50
N ASN A 8 14.76 -2.49 -4.40
CA ASN A 8 14.17 -2.75 -3.09
C ASN A 8 13.25 -1.62 -2.66
N PHE A 9 12.56 -1.05 -3.62
CA PHE A 9 11.65 0.04 -3.35
C PHE A 9 10.48 -0.07 -4.33
N PHE A 10 9.51 0.83 -4.21
CA PHE A 10 8.46 0.93 -5.22
C PHE A 10 9.05 1.51 -6.50
N SER A 11 8.60 1.01 -7.63
CA SER A 11 8.92 1.69 -8.88
C SER A 11 8.14 3.00 -8.95
N LYS A 12 8.50 3.86 -9.89
CA LYS A 12 7.81 5.12 -10.08
C LYS A 12 6.33 4.89 -10.38
N GLU A 13 6.06 3.93 -11.26
CA GLU A 13 4.68 3.60 -11.63
C GLU A 13 3.90 3.06 -10.45
N GLU A 14 4.53 2.20 -9.66
CA GLU A 14 3.90 1.64 -8.47
C GLU A 14 3.55 2.73 -7.46
N LEU A 15 4.49 3.61 -7.20
CA LEU A 15 4.26 4.69 -6.24
C LEU A 15 3.16 5.62 -6.75
N ASN A 16 3.14 5.91 -8.04
CA ASN A 16 2.09 6.75 -8.60
C ASN A 16 0.71 6.14 -8.44
N LEU A 17 0.59 4.82 -8.64
CA LEU A 17 -0.67 4.13 -8.42
C LEU A 17 -1.11 4.23 -6.97
N ILE A 18 -0.19 4.00 -6.05
CA ILE A 18 -0.49 4.07 -4.62
C ILE A 18 -0.90 5.49 -4.22
N LEU A 19 -0.14 6.48 -4.67
CA LEU A 19 -0.43 7.87 -4.33
C LEU A 19 -1.75 8.35 -4.93
N SER A 20 -2.14 7.81 -6.09
CA SER A 20 -3.42 8.14 -6.68
C SER A 20 -4.58 7.68 -5.78
N VAL A 21 -4.47 6.47 -5.26
CA VAL A 21 -5.47 5.94 -4.33
C VAL A 21 -5.43 6.73 -3.02
N TYR A 22 -4.22 7.00 -2.53
CA TYR A 22 -4.04 7.76 -1.30
C TYR A 22 -4.68 9.14 -1.40
N GLY A 23 -4.50 9.81 -2.55
CA GLY A 23 -5.11 11.12 -2.76
C GLY A 23 -6.62 11.10 -2.65
N LYS A 24 -7.25 10.03 -3.11
CA LYS A 24 -8.70 9.89 -2.97
C LYS A 24 -9.10 9.72 -1.51
N GLY A 25 -8.28 9.01 -0.74
CA GLY A 25 -8.52 8.88 0.69
C GLY A 25 -8.42 10.19 1.43
N ILE A 26 -7.45 11.02 1.06
CA ILE A 26 -7.30 12.36 1.62
C ILE A 26 -8.50 13.22 1.25
N SER A 27 -8.88 13.23 -0.03
CA SER A 27 -9.98 14.05 -0.51
C SER A 27 -11.31 13.69 0.16
N SER A 28 -11.51 12.43 0.44
CA SER A 28 -12.74 11.96 1.07
C SER A 28 -12.71 12.11 2.59
N GLY A 29 -11.59 12.56 3.16
CA GLY A 29 -11.46 12.72 4.59
C GLY A 29 -11.23 11.42 5.36
N LYS A 30 -11.02 10.32 4.64
CA LYS A 30 -10.83 9.02 5.28
C LYS A 30 -9.42 8.83 5.82
N TRP A 31 -8.44 9.40 5.15
CA TRP A 31 -7.02 9.23 5.49
C TRP A 31 -6.40 10.58 5.75
N LYS A 32 -5.37 10.61 6.60
CA LYS A 32 -4.73 11.86 7.00
C LYS A 32 -3.24 11.93 6.68
N ASP A 33 -2.55 10.80 6.68
CA ASP A 33 -1.10 10.82 6.53
C ASP A 33 -0.60 9.47 6.07
N TYR A 34 0.65 9.43 5.61
CA TYR A 34 1.29 8.19 5.21
C TYR A 34 2.75 8.22 5.60
N ALA A 35 3.36 7.04 5.60
CA ALA A 35 4.79 6.88 5.79
C ALA A 35 5.26 5.73 4.91
N ILE A 36 6.51 5.79 4.48
CA ILE A 36 7.11 4.74 3.66
C ILE A 36 8.35 4.22 4.36
N ASP A 37 8.43 2.89 4.51
CA ASP A 37 9.59 2.20 5.02
C ASP A 37 10.04 1.17 4.01
N SER A 38 11.33 1.01 3.87
CA SER A 38 11.88 0.05 2.93
C SER A 38 13.00 -0.74 3.58
N SER A 39 13.00 -2.05 3.30
CA SER A 39 14.05 -2.94 3.77
C SER A 39 14.39 -3.90 2.62
N ILE A 40 15.35 -4.79 2.88
CA ILE A 40 15.69 -5.81 1.90
C ILE A 40 14.50 -6.70 1.59
N LYS A 41 13.68 -6.96 2.60
CA LYS A 41 12.55 -7.89 2.44
C LYS A 41 11.34 -7.25 1.81
N GLU A 42 11.05 -6.01 2.14
CA GLU A 42 9.77 -5.42 1.75
C GLU A 42 9.84 -3.91 1.78
N THR A 43 8.94 -3.30 1.04
CA THR A 43 8.67 -1.87 1.10
C THR A 43 7.23 -1.70 1.53
N ILE A 44 6.99 -0.82 2.49
CA ILE A 44 5.67 -0.65 3.10
C ILE A 44 5.22 0.78 2.97
N PHE A 45 4.01 0.96 2.48
CA PHE A 45 3.32 2.24 2.45
C PHE A 45 2.25 2.18 3.53
N SER A 46 2.47 2.88 4.63
CA SER A 46 1.55 2.89 5.77
C SER A 46 0.60 4.06 5.66
N ILE A 47 -0.67 3.82 5.89
CA ILE A 47 -1.73 4.82 5.77
C ILE A 47 -2.33 5.05 7.15
N TYR A 48 -2.44 6.32 7.52
CA TYR A 48 -2.91 6.71 8.86
C TYR A 48 -4.20 7.49 8.77
N LYS A 49 -5.10 7.22 9.70
CA LYS A 49 -6.30 8.00 9.88
C LYS A 49 -6.05 9.15 10.85
N HIS A 50 -5.19 8.92 11.83
CA HIS A 50 -4.78 9.91 12.81
C HIS A 50 -3.27 9.86 12.97
N ALA A 51 -2.64 11.00 13.08
CA ALA A 51 -1.18 11.09 13.05
C ALA A 51 -0.49 10.35 14.19
N SER A 52 -1.13 10.22 15.33
CA SER A 52 -0.51 9.61 16.50
C SER A 52 -0.86 8.14 16.67
N GLU A 53 -1.62 7.58 15.75
CA GLU A 53 -2.13 6.23 15.89
C GLU A 53 -1.34 5.24 15.08
N MET A 54 -1.67 3.96 15.26
CA MET A 54 -1.17 2.92 14.39
C MET A 54 -1.77 3.12 13.00
N PRO A 55 -1.05 2.69 11.96
CA PRO A 55 -1.62 2.78 10.62
C PRO A 55 -2.85 1.89 10.49
N ILE A 56 -3.84 2.39 9.75
CA ILE A 56 -5.06 1.62 9.52
C ILE A 56 -4.86 0.59 8.42
N TYR A 57 -3.94 0.87 7.48
CA TYR A 57 -3.60 -0.05 6.41
C TYR A 57 -2.10 0.02 6.14
N ARG A 58 -1.56 -1.09 5.69
CA ARG A 58 -0.21 -1.13 5.14
C ARG A 58 -0.27 -1.81 3.78
N ILE A 59 0.24 -1.14 2.77
CA ILE A 59 0.40 -1.71 1.44
C ILE A 59 1.85 -2.19 1.35
N ILE A 60 2.03 -3.49 1.13
CA ILE A 60 3.33 -4.12 1.23
C ILE A 60 3.74 -4.69 -0.12
N LYS A 61 4.94 -4.31 -0.56
CA LYS A 61 5.59 -4.95 -1.69
C LYS A 61 6.63 -5.91 -1.13
N ASN A 62 6.45 -7.18 -1.40
CA ASN A 62 7.31 -8.23 -0.90
C ASN A 62 8.41 -8.51 -1.90
N HIS A 63 9.64 -8.09 -1.60
CA HIS A 63 10.76 -8.23 -2.53
C HIS A 63 11.29 -9.66 -2.62
N LYS A 64 11.12 -10.42 -1.55
CA LYS A 64 11.75 -11.72 -1.43
C LYS A 64 10.86 -12.90 -1.73
N SER A 65 9.58 -12.67 -1.92
CA SER A 65 8.67 -13.77 -2.15
C SER A 65 8.94 -14.42 -3.50
N ARG A 66 8.98 -15.75 -3.52
CA ARG A 66 9.07 -16.52 -4.75
C ARG A 66 7.71 -16.70 -5.39
N ARG A 67 6.66 -16.49 -4.64
CA ARG A 67 5.31 -16.64 -5.13
C ARG A 67 4.83 -15.29 -5.64
N THR A 68 4.48 -15.24 -6.91
CA THR A 68 4.06 -13.98 -7.50
C THR A 68 2.74 -13.48 -6.92
N ASP A 69 1.85 -14.40 -6.51
CA ASP A 69 0.58 -14.01 -5.93
C ASP A 69 0.73 -13.37 -4.55
N GLU A 70 1.92 -13.45 -3.97
CA GLU A 70 2.23 -12.83 -2.69
C GLU A 70 3.07 -11.57 -2.82
N ARG A 71 3.26 -11.11 -4.04
CA ARG A 71 4.10 -9.93 -4.27
C ARG A 71 3.55 -8.69 -3.56
N TRP A 72 2.24 -8.54 -3.57
CA TRP A 72 1.58 -7.39 -2.99
C TRP A 72 0.56 -7.84 -1.96
N ALA A 73 0.46 -7.10 -0.86
CA ALA A 73 -0.49 -7.40 0.19
C ALA A 73 -0.99 -6.12 0.85
N ILE A 74 -2.19 -6.18 1.40
CA ILE A 74 -2.73 -5.14 2.27
C ILE A 74 -2.91 -5.78 3.64
N LYS A 75 -2.38 -5.12 4.66
CA LYS A 75 -2.56 -5.55 6.05
C LYS A 75 -3.40 -4.56 6.81
N SER A 76 -4.18 -5.08 7.75
CA SER A 76 -5.00 -4.26 8.65
C SER A 76 -4.14 -3.73 9.81
N THR A 77 -4.77 -2.94 10.68
CA THR A 77 -4.11 -2.43 11.88
C THR A 77 -3.53 -3.55 12.74
N SER A 78 -4.24 -4.66 12.84
CA SER A 78 -3.79 -5.80 13.65
C SER A 78 -2.68 -6.61 12.99
N GLY A 79 -2.32 -6.28 11.75
CA GLY A 79 -1.29 -7.00 11.03
C GLY A 79 -1.82 -8.17 10.23
N GLN A 80 -3.12 -8.39 10.21
CA GLN A 80 -3.71 -9.45 9.41
C GLN A 80 -3.71 -9.07 7.94
N ILE A 81 -3.43 -10.03 7.09
CA ILE A 81 -3.48 -9.82 5.66
C ILE A 81 -4.93 -9.79 5.22
N ILE A 82 -5.34 -8.67 4.65
CA ILE A 82 -6.70 -8.50 4.14
C ILE A 82 -6.80 -9.00 2.71
N LYS A 83 -5.76 -8.74 1.91
CA LYS A 83 -5.78 -9.06 0.50
C LYS A 83 -4.37 -9.26 0.00
N ARG A 84 -4.22 -10.18 -0.96
CA ARG A 84 -2.97 -10.40 -1.68
C ARG A 84 -3.25 -10.41 -3.16
N ASN A 85 -2.25 -9.99 -3.95
CA ASN A 85 -2.37 -10.09 -5.39
C ASN A 85 -0.98 -9.92 -6.01
N LYS A 86 -0.77 -10.54 -7.16
CA LYS A 86 0.45 -10.32 -7.91
C LYS A 86 0.43 -8.98 -8.64
N ASN A 87 -0.73 -8.39 -8.81
CA ASN A 87 -0.95 -7.15 -9.56
C ASN A 87 -1.39 -6.05 -8.61
N LEU A 88 -0.62 -4.98 -8.56
CA LEU A 88 -0.88 -3.87 -7.64
C LEU A 88 -2.22 -3.19 -7.93
N SER A 89 -2.54 -2.98 -9.21
CA SER A 89 -3.79 -2.32 -9.57
C SER A 89 -4.99 -3.09 -9.05
N TYR A 90 -4.96 -4.41 -9.18
CA TYR A 90 -6.04 -5.24 -8.67
C TYR A 90 -6.10 -5.19 -7.16
N LEU A 91 -4.94 -5.20 -6.51
CA LEU A 91 -4.89 -5.09 -5.06
C LEU A 91 -5.57 -3.80 -4.59
N LEU A 92 -5.25 -2.70 -5.25
CA LEU A 92 -5.75 -1.39 -4.86
C LEU A 92 -7.25 -1.22 -5.09
N ASN A 93 -7.87 -2.08 -5.90
CA ASN A 93 -9.32 -2.06 -6.05
C ASN A 93 -10.04 -2.33 -4.73
N TYR A 94 -9.37 -2.98 -3.80
CA TYR A 94 -9.93 -3.19 -2.47
C TYR A 94 -10.41 -1.86 -1.86
N PHE A 95 -9.57 -0.83 -1.97
CA PHE A 95 -9.90 0.47 -1.38
C PHE A 95 -11.06 1.14 -2.11
N LYS A 96 -11.11 0.98 -3.42
CA LYS A 96 -12.19 1.58 -4.20
C LYS A 96 -13.54 1.04 -3.76
N GLU A 97 -13.59 -0.24 -3.46
CA GLU A 97 -14.85 -0.89 -3.08
C GLU A 97 -15.22 -0.65 -1.64
N LYS A 98 -14.22 -0.49 -0.78
CA LYS A 98 -14.47 -0.37 0.66
C LYS A 98 -14.54 1.07 1.13
N ASP A 99 -13.54 1.87 0.74
CA ASP A 99 -13.37 3.19 1.34
C ASP A 99 -13.87 4.33 0.45
N PHE A 100 -13.95 4.09 -0.85
CA PHE A 100 -14.26 5.18 -1.79
C PHE A 100 -15.51 4.91 -2.60
N ARG A 101 -16.29 3.92 -2.20
CA ARG A 101 -17.54 3.67 -2.92
C ARG A 101 -18.41 4.90 -2.82
N LEU A 102 -18.85 5.37 -3.97
CA LEU A 102 -19.76 6.48 -4.00
C LEU A 102 -21.13 6.03 -3.57
N ILE A 103 -21.75 6.84 -2.75
CA ILE A 103 -23.09 6.58 -2.29
C ILE A 103 -24.01 7.46 -3.11
N ASN A 104 -24.46 6.91 -4.17
CA ASN A 104 -25.34 7.67 -5.07
C ASN A 104 -26.74 7.14 -4.98
#